data_17165ab2413712b58bf0cdf4b0e12bbf
#
_entry.id   17165ab2413712b58bf0cdf4b0e12bbf
#
_cell.length_a   1.000
_cell.length_b   1.000
_cell.length_c   1.000
_cell.angle_alpha   90.00
_cell.angle_beta   90.00
_cell.angle_gamma   90.00
#
_symmetry.space_group_name_H-M   'P 1'
#
loop_
_entity.id
_entity.type
_entity.pdbx_description
1 polymer ?
#
loop_
_entity_poly.entity_id
_entity_poly.type
_entity_poly.pdbx_seq_one_letter_code
_entity_poly.pdbx_strand_id
1 'polypeptide(L)'
;MTARQVRHNNLMTIHREELDKFFSLLKADSLKQLLDMDKCNNYIDNYLLAMVFVYFKRLGLSLAEFSVDNFWLCLYLAHDQEEDEEELKWELLPWALGPTWEISLLQFLKDKDHLWRRMDCRSVVSRRQCEQIMAISHCADVWCRARGEEHGGAVRRVSGQFVPGGPGGQAPLCVRCLNHVGGRQETFLVTQKMDVEEQQQEEERQWYGN
;
A
#
# COMPACT_ATOMS: atom_id res chain seq x y z
N MET A 1 31.42 11.72 32.76
CA MET A 1 30.41 12.73 32.36
C MET A 1 29.46 12.05 31.42
N THR A 2 28.28 11.64 31.91
CA THR A 2 27.26 10.89 31.16
C THR A 2 26.38 11.88 30.43
N ALA A 3 26.42 11.82 29.08
CA ALA A 3 25.53 12.59 28.23
C ALA A 3 24.10 12.17 28.49
N ARG A 4 23.31 13.06 29.07
CA ARG A 4 21.89 12.90 29.34
C ARG A 4 21.18 13.00 27.98
N GLN A 5 20.73 11.86 27.45
CA GLN A 5 19.94 11.77 26.23
C GLN A 5 18.62 12.51 26.48
N VAL A 6 18.53 13.73 25.95
CA VAL A 6 17.28 14.51 25.95
C VAL A 6 16.30 13.79 25.04
N ARG A 7 15.34 13.07 25.64
CA ARG A 7 14.17 12.57 24.91
C ARG A 7 13.36 13.78 24.46
N HIS A 8 13.55 14.23 23.24
CA HIS A 8 12.59 15.12 22.61
C HIS A 8 11.28 14.35 22.46
N ASN A 9 10.35 14.58 23.40
CA ASN A 9 8.95 14.33 23.16
C ASN A 9 8.50 15.32 22.07
N ASN A 10 8.69 14.96 20.81
CA ASN A 10 8.09 15.67 19.69
C ASN A 10 6.60 15.36 19.72
N LEU A 11 5.86 16.08 20.55
CA LEU A 11 4.41 16.16 20.47
C LEU A 11 4.09 16.84 19.13
N MET A 12 3.66 16.02 18.18
CA MET A 12 3.22 16.49 16.87
C MET A 12 1.92 17.27 17.06
N THR A 13 1.96 18.58 16.84
CA THR A 13 0.73 19.38 16.83
C THR A 13 -0.03 19.11 15.54
N ILE A 14 -1.26 18.66 15.64
CA ILE A 14 -2.15 18.39 14.50
C ILE A 14 -3.28 19.40 14.54
N HIS A 15 -3.45 20.13 13.43
CA HIS A 15 -4.56 21.06 13.27
C HIS A 15 -5.72 20.35 12.54
N ARG A 16 -6.95 20.69 12.91
CA ARG A 16 -8.13 20.09 12.30
C ARG A 16 -8.17 20.30 10.79
N GLU A 17 -7.77 21.47 10.33
CA GLU A 17 -7.70 21.81 8.91
C GLU A 17 -6.79 20.88 8.10
N GLU A 18 -5.72 20.37 8.72
CA GLU A 18 -4.81 19.42 8.09
C GLU A 18 -5.48 18.06 7.89
N LEU A 19 -6.22 17.58 8.89
CA LEU A 19 -7.00 16.34 8.76
C LEU A 19 -8.13 16.49 7.74
N ASP A 20 -8.86 17.59 7.78
CA ASP A 20 -9.95 17.86 6.83
C ASP A 20 -9.40 17.92 5.39
N LYS A 21 -8.24 18.56 5.21
CA LYS A 21 -7.56 18.60 3.91
C LYS A 21 -7.08 17.22 3.47
N PHE A 22 -6.51 16.43 4.40
CA PHE A 22 -6.07 15.08 4.12
C PHE A 22 -7.24 14.16 3.70
N PHE A 23 -8.36 14.21 4.42
CA PHE A 23 -9.55 13.45 4.05
C PHE A 23 -10.18 13.93 2.73
N SER A 24 -10.10 15.24 2.45
CA SER A 24 -10.50 15.76 1.14
C SER A 24 -9.62 15.25 0.01
N LEU A 25 -8.31 15.11 0.25
CA LEU A 25 -7.37 14.55 -0.72
C LEU A 25 -7.73 13.11 -1.10
N LEU A 26 -8.17 12.28 -0.16
CA LEU A 26 -8.56 10.89 -0.40
C LEU A 26 -9.81 10.75 -1.30
N LYS A 27 -10.51 11.86 -1.58
CA LYS A 27 -11.64 11.90 -2.52
C LYS A 27 -11.21 12.19 -3.96
N ALA A 28 -9.92 12.44 -4.22
CA ALA A 28 -9.40 12.59 -5.58
C ALA A 28 -9.62 11.29 -6.37
N ASP A 29 -9.95 11.40 -7.65
CA ASP A 29 -10.46 10.28 -8.46
C ASP A 29 -9.57 9.03 -8.41
N SER A 30 -8.24 9.19 -8.57
CA SER A 30 -7.32 8.05 -8.56
C SER A 30 -7.25 7.37 -7.19
N LEU A 31 -7.19 8.15 -6.12
CA LEU A 31 -7.15 7.63 -4.75
C LEU A 31 -8.47 6.97 -4.37
N LYS A 32 -9.59 7.63 -4.70
CA LYS A 32 -10.92 7.09 -4.46
C LYS A 32 -11.13 5.76 -5.18
N GLN A 33 -10.76 5.67 -6.45
CA GLN A 33 -10.87 4.44 -7.23
C GLN A 33 -10.04 3.30 -6.62
N LEU A 34 -8.79 3.57 -6.19
CA LEU A 34 -7.97 2.58 -5.52
C LEU A 34 -8.60 2.15 -4.18
N LEU A 35 -9.05 3.09 -3.35
CA LEU A 35 -9.71 2.79 -2.07
C LEU A 35 -10.99 1.97 -2.25
N ASP A 36 -11.78 2.26 -3.29
CA ASP A 36 -13.00 1.53 -3.61
C ASP A 36 -12.70 0.11 -4.13
N MET A 37 -11.59 -0.08 -4.81
CA MET A 37 -11.15 -1.37 -5.34
C MET A 37 -10.52 -2.25 -4.26
N ASP A 38 -9.75 -1.66 -3.35
CA ASP A 38 -9.02 -2.34 -2.28
C ASP A 38 -9.93 -2.82 -1.14
N LYS A 39 -10.78 -3.80 -1.43
CA LYS A 39 -11.76 -4.34 -0.46
C LYS A 39 -11.11 -5.04 0.73
N CYS A 40 -9.90 -5.56 0.56
CA CYS A 40 -9.15 -6.26 1.60
C CYS A 40 -8.25 -5.32 2.40
N ASN A 41 -8.21 -4.03 2.06
CA ASN A 41 -7.30 -3.04 2.63
C ASN A 41 -5.82 -3.46 2.56
N ASN A 42 -5.43 -4.12 1.46
CA ASN A 42 -4.09 -4.64 1.25
C ASN A 42 -3.13 -3.58 0.75
N TYR A 43 -3.64 -2.65 -0.07
CA TYR A 43 -2.85 -1.56 -0.62
C TYR A 43 -2.81 -0.36 0.32
N ILE A 44 -3.95 -0.06 0.95
CA ILE A 44 -4.09 1.10 1.83
C ILE A 44 -4.98 0.72 3.01
N ASP A 45 -4.38 0.31 4.11
CA ASP A 45 -5.05 0.17 5.39
C ASP A 45 -4.99 1.46 6.22
N ASN A 46 -5.62 1.45 7.39
CA ASN A 46 -5.67 2.60 8.29
C ASN A 46 -4.29 2.98 8.85
N TYR A 47 -3.38 2.01 9.05
CA TYR A 47 -2.03 2.29 9.53
C TYR A 47 -1.19 2.95 8.45
N LEU A 48 -1.22 2.47 7.21
CA LEU A 48 -0.54 3.10 6.08
C LEU A 48 -1.04 4.53 5.86
N LEU A 49 -2.37 4.76 5.95
CA LEU A 49 -2.94 6.12 5.88
C LEU A 49 -2.44 7.01 7.01
N ALA A 50 -2.38 6.51 8.24
CA ALA A 50 -1.86 7.26 9.37
C ALA A 50 -0.38 7.58 9.19
N MET A 51 0.42 6.65 8.65
CA MET A 51 1.84 6.88 8.32
C MET A 51 2.02 7.97 7.29
N VAL A 52 1.23 7.95 6.20
CA VAL A 52 1.25 9.01 5.18
C VAL A 52 0.97 10.38 5.79
N PHE A 53 -0.03 10.48 6.68
CA PHE A 53 -0.32 11.71 7.38
C PHE A 53 0.85 12.16 8.27
N VAL A 54 1.50 11.23 9.01
CA VAL A 54 2.72 11.52 9.79
C VAL A 54 3.84 12.05 8.90
N TYR A 55 4.02 11.49 7.71
CA TYR A 55 5.03 11.95 6.78
C TYR A 55 4.74 13.37 6.29
N PHE A 56 3.50 13.70 5.98
CA PHE A 56 3.10 15.07 5.64
C PHE A 56 3.48 16.06 6.76
N LYS A 57 3.26 15.66 8.00
CA LYS A 57 3.63 16.46 9.18
C LYS A 57 5.15 16.57 9.36
N ARG A 58 5.89 15.49 9.17
CA ARG A 58 7.35 15.47 9.29
C ARG A 58 8.04 16.31 8.20
N LEU A 59 7.44 16.34 7.02
CA LEU A 59 7.88 17.16 5.89
C LEU A 59 7.57 18.64 6.09
N GLY A 60 6.70 18.99 7.04
CA GLY A 60 6.22 20.36 7.24
C GLY A 60 5.43 20.89 6.05
N LEU A 61 4.69 20.01 5.35
CA LEU A 61 3.90 20.41 4.19
C LEU A 61 2.83 21.44 4.58
N SER A 62 2.72 22.47 3.77
CA SER A 62 1.57 23.40 3.83
C SER A 62 0.30 22.71 3.30
N LEU A 63 -0.88 23.26 3.60
CA LEU A 63 -2.14 22.69 3.09
C LEU A 63 -2.21 22.66 1.55
N ALA A 64 -1.49 23.54 0.86
CA ALA A 64 -1.40 23.55 -0.60
C ALA A 64 -0.57 22.37 -1.14
N GLU A 65 0.38 21.89 -0.36
CA GLU A 65 1.26 20.77 -0.72
C GLU A 65 0.63 19.40 -0.35
N PHE A 66 -0.54 19.38 0.28
CA PHE A 66 -1.33 18.14 0.45
C PHE A 66 -1.91 17.77 -0.93
N SER A 67 -1.08 17.16 -1.75
CA SER A 67 -1.35 16.79 -3.14
C SER A 67 -1.35 15.27 -3.33
N VAL A 68 -1.95 14.84 -4.43
CA VAL A 68 -2.00 13.42 -4.83
C VAL A 68 -0.58 12.89 -5.08
N ASP A 69 0.29 13.69 -5.68
CA ASP A 69 1.68 13.30 -5.96
C ASP A 69 2.47 13.04 -4.66
N ASN A 70 2.38 13.97 -3.70
CA ASN A 70 3.01 13.78 -2.40
C ASN A 70 2.39 12.60 -1.63
N PHE A 71 1.11 12.33 -1.82
CA PHE A 71 0.45 11.16 -1.22
C PHE A 71 1.05 9.87 -1.77
N TRP A 72 1.20 9.73 -3.08
CA TRP A 72 1.78 8.54 -3.69
C TRP A 72 3.23 8.28 -3.24
N LEU A 73 4.06 9.33 -3.21
CA LEU A 73 5.43 9.23 -2.73
C LEU A 73 5.49 8.76 -1.27
N CYS A 74 4.63 9.35 -0.41
CA CYS A 74 4.55 8.97 1.00
C CYS A 74 3.98 7.56 1.20
N LEU A 75 2.95 7.16 0.42
CA LEU A 75 2.38 5.83 0.49
C LEU A 75 3.39 4.77 0.06
N TYR A 76 4.10 5.01 -1.05
CA TYR A 76 5.15 4.11 -1.50
C TYR A 76 6.26 3.94 -0.45
N LEU A 77 6.67 5.04 0.20
CA LEU A 77 7.62 4.99 1.30
C LEU A 77 7.07 4.26 2.53
N ALA A 78 5.77 4.38 2.82
CA ALA A 78 5.14 3.65 3.92
C ALA A 78 5.16 2.14 3.64
N HIS A 79 4.90 1.71 2.43
CA HIS A 79 5.07 0.32 2.01
C HIS A 79 6.51 -0.17 2.15
N ASP A 80 7.51 0.64 1.82
CA ASP A 80 8.93 0.30 2.02
C ASP A 80 9.27 0.01 3.49
N GLN A 81 8.48 0.53 4.44
CA GLN A 81 8.73 0.36 5.87
C GLN A 81 7.93 -0.76 6.52
N GLU A 82 6.73 -1.06 6.02
CA GLU A 82 5.77 -1.94 6.69
C GLU A 82 5.52 -3.26 5.94
N GLU A 83 5.79 -3.30 4.64
CA GLU A 83 5.48 -4.46 3.82
C GLU A 83 6.74 -5.20 3.39
N ASP A 84 6.78 -6.50 3.69
CA ASP A 84 7.88 -7.38 3.25
C ASP A 84 7.76 -7.75 1.76
N GLU A 85 6.54 -7.67 1.20
CA GLU A 85 6.26 -8.02 -0.20
C GLU A 85 6.41 -6.81 -1.13
N GLU A 86 7.34 -6.90 -2.06
CA GLU A 86 7.58 -5.84 -3.04
C GLU A 86 6.49 -5.72 -4.09
N GLU A 87 5.78 -6.81 -4.40
CA GLU A 87 4.74 -6.85 -5.43
C GLU A 87 3.65 -5.79 -5.20
N LEU A 88 3.23 -5.58 -3.97
CA LEU A 88 2.22 -4.56 -3.65
C LEU A 88 2.65 -3.15 -4.01
N LYS A 89 3.93 -2.82 -3.82
CA LYS A 89 4.45 -1.50 -4.19
C LYS A 89 4.43 -1.30 -5.70
N TRP A 90 4.75 -2.35 -6.46
CA TRP A 90 4.73 -2.29 -7.91
C TRP A 90 3.32 -2.05 -8.44
N GLU A 91 2.30 -2.62 -7.77
CA GLU A 91 0.89 -2.39 -8.12
C GLU A 91 0.44 -0.95 -7.92
N LEU A 92 1.06 -0.20 -7.02
CA LEU A 92 0.74 1.21 -6.81
C LEU A 92 1.26 2.12 -7.95
N LEU A 93 2.31 1.70 -8.67
CA LEU A 93 2.97 2.56 -9.67
C LEU A 93 2.05 2.99 -10.82
N PRO A 94 1.24 2.11 -11.45
CA PRO A 94 0.29 2.54 -12.47
C PRO A 94 -0.77 3.52 -11.95
N TRP A 95 -1.11 3.46 -10.66
CA TRP A 95 -2.02 4.39 -10.02
C TRP A 95 -1.39 5.76 -9.81
N ALA A 96 -0.11 5.76 -9.41
CA ALA A 96 0.66 6.97 -9.12
C ALA A 96 1.11 7.69 -10.41
N LEU A 97 1.53 6.93 -11.42
CA LEU A 97 2.27 7.44 -12.59
C LEU A 97 1.52 7.23 -13.93
N GLY A 98 0.38 6.51 -13.89
CA GLY A 98 -0.39 6.20 -15.09
C GLY A 98 0.15 5.02 -15.90
N PRO A 99 -0.39 4.79 -17.11
CA PRO A 99 -0.14 3.57 -17.88
C PRO A 99 1.31 3.44 -18.40
N THR A 100 2.07 4.52 -18.40
CA THR A 100 3.49 4.54 -18.82
C THR A 100 4.42 4.70 -17.62
N TRP A 101 4.05 4.15 -16.48
CA TRP A 101 4.75 4.28 -15.21
C TRP A 101 6.23 3.86 -15.28
N GLU A 102 6.60 2.90 -16.13
CA GLU A 102 7.99 2.43 -16.27
C GLU A 102 8.93 3.56 -16.72
N ILE A 103 8.44 4.46 -17.56
CA ILE A 103 9.24 5.62 -18.05
C ILE A 103 9.52 6.59 -16.90
N SER A 104 8.57 6.79 -16.01
CA SER A 104 8.65 7.76 -14.90
C SER A 104 9.20 7.15 -13.61
N LEU A 105 9.36 5.83 -13.53
CA LEU A 105 9.75 5.11 -12.32
C LEU A 105 11.03 5.64 -11.70
N LEU A 106 12.08 5.82 -12.49
CA LEU A 106 13.38 6.27 -11.96
C LEU A 106 13.28 7.67 -11.31
N GLN A 107 12.49 8.56 -11.91
CA GLN A 107 12.29 9.90 -11.34
C GLN A 107 11.45 9.79 -10.05
N PHE A 108 10.38 9.01 -10.05
CA PHE A 108 9.55 8.78 -8.89
C PHE A 108 10.34 8.24 -7.68
N LEU A 109 11.24 7.27 -7.92
CA LEU A 109 12.11 6.74 -6.86
C LEU A 109 13.08 7.79 -6.32
N LYS A 110 13.63 8.64 -7.19
CA LYS A 110 14.49 9.78 -6.77
C LYS A 110 13.71 10.78 -5.92
N ASP A 111 12.47 11.10 -6.32
CA ASP A 111 11.60 12.03 -5.59
C ASP A 111 11.20 11.46 -4.23
N LYS A 112 10.90 10.15 -4.15
CA LYS A 112 10.68 9.43 -2.89
C LYS A 112 11.91 9.52 -1.97
N ASP A 113 13.10 9.25 -2.49
CA ASP A 113 14.33 9.33 -1.71
C ASP A 113 14.64 10.76 -1.25
N HIS A 114 14.34 11.76 -2.09
CA HIS A 114 14.46 13.15 -1.72
C HIS A 114 13.50 13.51 -0.57
N LEU A 115 12.26 13.07 -0.67
CA LEU A 115 11.23 13.25 0.35
C LEU A 115 11.66 12.59 1.69
N TRP A 116 12.17 11.36 1.63
CA TRP A 116 12.69 10.66 2.80
C TRP A 116 13.83 11.41 3.49
N ARG A 117 14.79 11.93 2.71
CA ARG A 117 15.90 12.75 3.25
C ARG A 117 15.39 14.05 3.88
N ARG A 118 14.37 14.69 3.33
CA ARG A 118 13.73 15.89 3.93
C ARG A 118 13.13 15.61 5.30
N MET A 119 12.77 14.37 5.61
CA MET A 119 12.33 13.95 6.94
C MET A 119 13.48 13.51 7.86
N ASP A 120 14.74 13.82 7.54
CA ASP A 120 15.92 13.31 8.25
C ASP A 120 15.94 11.78 8.31
N CYS A 121 15.48 11.10 7.26
CA CYS A 121 15.35 9.64 7.14
C CYS A 121 14.44 9.01 8.23
N ARG A 122 13.52 9.78 8.83
CA ARG A 122 12.61 9.32 9.88
C ARG A 122 11.33 8.75 9.28
N SER A 123 11.42 7.59 8.62
CA SER A 123 10.26 6.91 8.01
C SER A 123 9.54 5.97 8.97
N VAL A 124 10.21 5.43 9.97
CA VAL A 124 9.55 4.55 10.95
C VAL A 124 8.53 5.33 11.80
N VAL A 125 7.29 4.83 11.83
CA VAL A 125 6.19 5.38 12.63
C VAL A 125 5.72 4.30 13.59
N SER A 126 5.65 4.62 14.89
CA SER A 126 5.19 3.63 15.85
C SER A 126 3.68 3.40 15.75
N ARG A 127 3.23 2.17 16.00
CA ARG A 127 1.82 1.81 16.12
C ARG A 127 1.04 2.80 17.00
N ARG A 128 1.60 3.12 18.17
CA ARG A 128 1.00 4.09 19.10
C ARG A 128 0.78 5.46 18.46
N GLN A 129 1.71 5.93 17.63
CA GLN A 129 1.58 7.22 16.95
C GLN A 129 0.46 7.18 15.91
N CYS A 130 0.33 6.10 15.15
CA CYS A 130 -0.78 5.90 14.23
C CYS A 130 -2.13 5.89 14.97
N GLU A 131 -2.23 5.12 16.06
CA GLU A 131 -3.44 5.03 16.89
C GLU A 131 -3.84 6.41 17.46
N GLN A 132 -2.86 7.22 17.90
CA GLN A 132 -3.12 8.59 18.37
C GLN A 132 -3.72 9.49 17.29
N ILE A 133 -3.24 9.37 16.03
CA ILE A 133 -3.79 10.14 14.92
C ILE A 133 -5.22 9.71 14.59
N MET A 134 -5.45 8.40 14.49
CA MET A 134 -6.78 7.85 14.23
C MET A 134 -7.79 8.25 15.31
N ALA A 135 -7.35 8.34 16.57
CA ALA A 135 -8.19 8.76 17.69
C ALA A 135 -8.64 10.22 17.64
N ILE A 136 -7.93 11.12 16.94
CA ILE A 136 -8.31 12.54 16.83
C ILE A 136 -9.61 12.68 16.03
N SER A 137 -9.85 11.82 15.04
CA SER A 137 -11.04 11.85 14.19
C SER A 137 -11.59 10.44 13.99
N HIS A 138 -11.91 9.75 15.10
CA HIS A 138 -12.35 8.36 15.14
C HIS A 138 -13.64 8.07 14.33
N CYS A 139 -14.39 9.11 13.95
CA CYS A 139 -15.60 8.99 13.12
C CYS A 139 -15.31 9.01 11.61
N ALA A 140 -14.06 9.16 11.19
CA ALA A 140 -13.74 9.15 9.77
C ALA A 140 -13.71 7.71 9.24
N ASP A 141 -14.53 7.41 8.22
CA ASP A 141 -14.69 6.09 7.61
C ASP A 141 -13.34 5.48 7.15
N VAL A 142 -12.40 6.33 6.77
CA VAL A 142 -11.07 5.91 6.32
C VAL A 142 -10.28 5.16 7.41
N TRP A 143 -10.56 5.43 8.68
CA TRP A 143 -9.92 4.73 9.80
C TRP A 143 -10.53 3.35 10.09
N CYS A 144 -11.68 3.04 9.49
CA CYS A 144 -12.30 1.71 9.55
C CYS A 144 -11.65 0.70 8.59
N ARG A 145 -10.64 1.12 7.82
CA ARG A 145 -9.90 0.28 6.85
C ARG A 145 -8.89 -0.61 7.56
N ALA A 146 -9.34 -1.40 8.51
CA ALA A 146 -8.49 -2.40 9.15
C ALA A 146 -8.27 -3.58 8.20
N ARG A 147 -7.03 -4.02 8.09
CA ARG A 147 -6.70 -5.26 7.37
C ARG A 147 -7.23 -6.45 8.18
N GLY A 148 -7.88 -7.41 7.53
CA GLY A 148 -8.33 -8.64 8.18
C GLY A 148 -7.15 -9.49 8.67
N GLU A 149 -7.34 -10.27 9.74
CA GLU A 149 -6.28 -11.14 10.31
C GLU A 149 -5.71 -12.11 9.26
N GLU A 150 -6.53 -12.61 8.37
CA GLU A 150 -6.17 -13.48 7.26
C GLU A 150 -5.34 -12.79 6.18
N HIS A 151 -5.29 -11.46 6.17
CA HIS A 151 -4.50 -10.62 5.27
C HIS A 151 -3.28 -10.01 5.95
N GLY A 152 -3.12 -10.25 7.24
CA GLY A 152 -1.94 -9.87 8.01
C GLY A 152 -0.83 -10.90 7.84
N GLY A 153 0.40 -10.44 7.53
CA GLY A 153 1.59 -11.29 7.47
C GLY A 153 2.04 -11.73 6.07
N ALA A 154 3.26 -12.22 6.02
CA ALA A 154 4.15 -12.39 4.88
C ALA A 154 3.75 -13.44 3.81
N VAL A 155 2.55 -13.95 3.76
CA VAL A 155 2.19 -15.00 2.81
C VAL A 155 1.05 -14.54 1.90
N ARG A 156 1.41 -13.76 0.89
CA ARG A 156 0.56 -13.46 -0.24
C ARG A 156 1.15 -14.16 -1.46
N ARG A 157 0.66 -15.32 -1.78
CA ARG A 157 1.02 -15.98 -3.04
C ARG A 157 0.09 -15.45 -4.12
N VAL A 158 0.60 -14.59 -4.97
CA VAL A 158 -0.03 -14.27 -6.25
C VAL A 158 0.43 -15.35 -7.22
N SER A 159 -0.48 -16.22 -7.64
CA SER A 159 -0.19 -17.20 -8.70
C SER A 159 -0.38 -16.51 -10.05
N GLY A 160 0.69 -16.38 -10.81
CA GLY A 160 0.65 -15.87 -12.18
C GLY A 160 1.70 -14.79 -12.44
N GLN A 161 1.95 -14.52 -13.71
CA GLN A 161 2.76 -13.37 -14.13
C GLN A 161 2.04 -12.09 -13.70
N PHE A 162 2.65 -11.39 -12.74
CA PHE A 162 2.10 -10.19 -12.17
C PHE A 162 2.28 -9.02 -13.16
N VAL A 163 1.17 -8.43 -13.59
CA VAL A 163 1.16 -7.17 -14.36
C VAL A 163 0.36 -6.16 -13.56
N PRO A 164 0.98 -5.06 -13.08
CA PRO A 164 0.25 -4.02 -12.37
C PRO A 164 -0.92 -3.49 -13.19
N GLY A 165 -2.14 -3.51 -12.60
CA GLY A 165 -3.36 -3.16 -13.34
C GLY A 165 -3.59 -1.65 -13.49
N GLY A 166 -3.34 -0.85 -12.46
CA GLY A 166 -3.62 0.59 -12.46
C GLY A 166 -5.11 0.95 -12.59
N PRO A 167 -5.42 2.24 -12.86
CA PRO A 167 -6.78 2.71 -13.04
C PRO A 167 -7.50 1.99 -14.20
N GLY A 168 -8.69 1.44 -13.92
CA GLY A 168 -9.48 0.67 -14.89
C GLY A 168 -9.04 -0.79 -15.06
N GLY A 169 -7.96 -1.22 -14.41
CA GLY A 169 -7.58 -2.63 -14.31
C GLY A 169 -8.48 -3.41 -13.36
N GLN A 170 -8.49 -4.73 -13.50
CA GLN A 170 -9.11 -5.58 -12.47
C GLN A 170 -8.19 -5.66 -11.26
N ALA A 171 -8.78 -5.53 -10.05
CA ALA A 171 -8.04 -5.81 -8.83
C ALA A 171 -7.53 -7.26 -8.89
N PRO A 172 -6.28 -7.52 -8.51
CA PRO A 172 -5.81 -8.88 -8.36
C PRO A 172 -6.73 -9.58 -7.35
N LEU A 173 -7.25 -10.73 -7.75
CA LEU A 173 -8.16 -11.50 -6.92
C LEU A 173 -7.40 -11.99 -5.69
N CYS A 174 -7.77 -11.49 -4.53
CA CYS A 174 -7.23 -12.02 -3.29
C CYS A 174 -7.69 -13.47 -3.12
N VAL A 175 -6.77 -14.42 -3.23
CA VAL A 175 -7.06 -15.86 -3.10
C VAL A 175 -7.75 -16.17 -1.77
N ARG A 176 -7.46 -15.43 -0.71
CA ARG A 176 -8.08 -15.59 0.61
C ARG A 176 -9.53 -15.11 0.61
N CYS A 177 -9.83 -13.97 -0.02
CA CYS A 177 -11.19 -13.49 -0.18
C CYS A 177 -12.03 -14.38 -1.08
N LEU A 178 -11.43 -15.03 -2.09
CA LEU A 178 -12.13 -15.98 -2.95
C LEU A 178 -12.64 -17.19 -2.19
N ASN A 179 -11.88 -17.69 -1.21
CA ASN A 179 -12.28 -18.82 -0.37
C ASN A 179 -13.42 -18.48 0.59
N HIS A 180 -13.62 -17.20 0.94
CA HIS A 180 -14.73 -16.75 1.78
C HIS A 180 -16.02 -16.46 1.01
N VAL A 181 -15.97 -16.18 -0.28
CA VAL A 181 -17.16 -15.93 -1.12
C VAL A 181 -17.80 -17.25 -1.57
N GLY A 182 -17.87 -18.21 -0.69
CA GLY A 182 -18.77 -19.37 -0.72
C GLY A 182 -19.04 -20.06 -2.04
N GLY A 183 -18.49 -21.20 -2.28
CA GLY A 183 -19.23 -22.34 -2.86
C GLY A 183 -19.45 -22.40 -4.38
N ARG A 184 -18.96 -21.44 -5.20
CA ARG A 184 -19.11 -21.52 -6.66
C ARG A 184 -17.83 -21.49 -7.50
N GLN A 185 -16.67 -21.47 -6.88
CA GLN A 185 -15.40 -21.34 -7.61
C GLN A 185 -14.41 -22.51 -7.44
N GLU A 186 -14.78 -23.59 -6.79
CA GLU A 186 -13.94 -24.82 -6.79
C GLU A 186 -13.65 -25.33 -8.20
N THR A 187 -14.59 -25.15 -9.12
CA THR A 187 -14.44 -25.64 -10.51
C THR A 187 -13.38 -24.87 -11.28
N PHE A 188 -13.21 -23.57 -11.05
CA PHE A 188 -12.23 -22.78 -11.81
C PHE A 188 -10.78 -23.00 -11.32
N LEU A 189 -10.59 -23.17 -10.01
CA LEU A 189 -9.27 -23.45 -9.41
C LEU A 189 -8.79 -24.88 -9.71
N VAL A 190 -9.71 -25.82 -9.82
CA VAL A 190 -9.40 -27.21 -10.21
C VAL A 190 -8.94 -27.26 -11.66
N THR A 191 -9.60 -26.53 -12.56
CA THR A 191 -9.23 -26.48 -13.99
C THR A 191 -7.83 -25.86 -14.18
N GLN A 192 -7.52 -24.74 -13.52
CA GLN A 192 -6.18 -24.13 -13.60
C GLN A 192 -5.07 -25.00 -12.97
N LYS A 193 -5.34 -25.73 -11.89
CA LYS A 193 -4.38 -26.66 -11.33
C LYS A 193 -4.11 -27.86 -12.25
N MET A 194 -5.14 -28.36 -12.91
CA MET A 194 -4.99 -29.45 -13.89
C MET A 194 -4.15 -29.00 -15.09
N ASP A 195 -4.37 -27.78 -15.60
CA ASP A 195 -3.62 -27.23 -16.74
C ASP A 195 -2.11 -27.06 -16.40
N VAL A 196 -1.78 -26.65 -15.17
CA VAL A 196 -0.38 -26.48 -14.73
C VAL A 196 0.31 -27.84 -14.49
N GLU A 197 -0.40 -28.79 -13.89
CA GLU A 197 0.14 -30.14 -13.66
C GLU A 197 0.33 -30.90 -14.97
N GLU A 198 -0.55 -30.71 -15.96
CA GLU A 198 -0.45 -31.30 -17.30
C GLU A 198 0.72 -30.71 -18.09
N GLN A 199 0.94 -29.38 -18.02
CA GLN A 199 2.09 -28.70 -18.62
C GLN A 199 3.42 -29.15 -17.98
N GLN A 200 3.50 -29.28 -16.67
CA GLN A 200 4.70 -29.78 -16.01
C GLN A 200 5.02 -31.23 -16.36
N GLN A 201 4.00 -32.07 -16.48
CA GLN A 201 4.21 -33.47 -16.90
C GLN A 201 4.61 -33.59 -18.39
N GLU A 202 4.21 -32.64 -19.22
CA GLU A 202 4.60 -32.61 -20.63
C GLU A 202 6.04 -32.12 -20.82
N GLU A 203 6.49 -31.15 -20.02
CA GLU A 203 7.86 -30.68 -19.96
C GLU A 203 8.80 -31.80 -19.41
N GLU A 204 8.41 -32.52 -18.37
CA GLU A 204 9.18 -33.63 -17.83
C GLU A 204 9.30 -34.79 -18.84
N ARG A 205 8.26 -35.09 -19.60
CA ARG A 205 8.30 -36.10 -20.68
C ARG A 205 9.23 -35.69 -21.82
N GLN A 206 9.33 -34.41 -22.15
CA GLN A 206 10.29 -33.93 -23.16
C GLN A 206 11.73 -33.99 -22.69
N TRP A 207 12.01 -33.85 -21.39
CA TRP A 207 13.37 -33.89 -20.83
C TRP A 207 13.91 -35.31 -20.62
N TYR A 208 13.06 -36.28 -20.33
CA TYR A 208 13.46 -37.66 -19.99
C TYR A 208 13.12 -38.69 -21.07
N GLY A 209 12.60 -38.24 -22.21
CA GLY A 209 12.13 -39.08 -23.32
C GLY A 209 13.13 -39.27 -24.51
N ASN A 210 14.43 -38.94 -24.31
CA ASN A 210 15.49 -39.21 -25.27
C ASN A 210 16.57 -40.10 -24.64
#